data_70f3d39011ead07afc49bdd9ebbcc250
#
_entry.id   70f3d39011ead07afc49bdd9ebbcc250
#
_cell.length_a   1.000
_cell.length_b   1.000
_cell.length_c   1.000
_cell.angle_alpha   90.00
_cell.angle_beta   90.00
_cell.angle_gamma   90.00
#
_symmetry.space_group_name_H-M   'P 1'
#
loop_
_entity.id
_entity.type
_entity.pdbx_description
1 polymer ?
#
loop_
_entity_poly.entity_id
_entity_poly.type
_entity_poly.pdbx_seq_one_letter_code
_entity_poly.pdbx_strand_id
1 'polypeptide(L)'
;MSYPLDDFIKKLEINQNEILNESSSKKDSEIWNQFVIMHPADIADILENIKRDLLYPLFNKLPPVVQADVFMEFSEEKRHYLFAKCKSNEREILLGRLTIDELVDFFDDLSDQEVSKYIKLLNKKEREKVLSLLEFEETSAAGVMDSNVFVLPERMNVFKTINLLQRLKPDKILYKTIFIVDQKRYIMGSIFLEDLVLHQPNAEISSFMKPVIYKVVAEMDQSDVASYMTHYNIDIVPVVDKKGVFLGVIQGNILAHVLESEASEDIFRMASLSPIKTTYFEVSMFKLLWQRCGILSLLLLLQSFSSTIIGEYTSILTGFLITYIGMITSTGGNASSQVSALVIQGLSTGELKTTQMIRFIKREFYISFLLGCFLGIIGFIRTYIFNHTFHESFIVGISLILVVVISTFLGSVIPFILRKFKIDPAYSAGPILATCMDLLGVIIFTFVSVFILKRILL
;
A
#
# COMPACT_ATOMS: atom_id res chain seq x y z
N MET A 1 -4.70 27.24 1.59
CA MET A 1 -5.97 27.96 1.85
C MET A 1 -7.08 27.00 1.53
N SER A 2 -7.73 26.40 2.53
CA SER A 2 -8.90 25.58 2.29
C SER A 2 -10.05 26.50 1.91
N TYR A 3 -10.38 26.56 0.63
CA TYR A 3 -11.70 27.04 0.23
C TYR A 3 -12.71 26.13 0.91
N PRO A 4 -13.78 26.64 1.52
CA PRO A 4 -14.84 25.79 2.04
C PRO A 4 -15.47 25.09 0.84
N LEU A 5 -15.02 23.85 0.57
CA LEU A 5 -15.45 22.99 -0.55
C LEU A 5 -16.98 22.95 -0.63
N ASP A 6 -17.64 22.79 0.52
CA ASP A 6 -19.10 22.75 0.66
C ASP A 6 -19.82 24.02 0.14
N ASP A 7 -19.20 25.20 0.32
CA ASP A 7 -19.80 26.45 -0.12
C ASP A 7 -19.69 26.62 -1.65
N PHE A 8 -18.61 26.06 -2.22
CA PHE A 8 -18.40 26.06 -3.67
C PHE A 8 -19.29 25.04 -4.37
N ILE A 9 -19.44 23.83 -3.81
CA ILE A 9 -20.37 22.81 -4.29
C ILE A 9 -21.79 23.35 -4.33
N LYS A 10 -22.28 24.00 -3.25
CA LYS A 10 -23.60 24.65 -3.22
C LYS A 10 -23.78 25.73 -4.30
N LYS A 11 -22.74 26.54 -4.54
CA LYS A 11 -22.77 27.57 -5.59
C LYS A 11 -22.88 26.95 -6.99
N LEU A 12 -22.15 25.87 -7.26
CA LEU A 12 -22.22 25.13 -8.53
C LEU A 12 -23.59 24.47 -8.70
N GLU A 13 -24.15 23.86 -7.65
CA GLU A 13 -25.47 23.24 -7.70
C GLU A 13 -26.61 24.24 -7.89
N ILE A 14 -26.56 25.41 -7.25
CA ILE A 14 -27.58 26.46 -7.38
C ILE A 14 -27.56 27.04 -8.80
N ASN A 15 -26.39 27.30 -9.35
CA ASN A 15 -26.22 27.95 -10.64
C ASN A 15 -26.07 26.95 -11.82
N GLN A 16 -26.35 25.66 -11.60
CA GLN A 16 -26.14 24.58 -12.57
C GLN A 16 -26.81 24.82 -13.92
N ASN A 17 -28.08 25.30 -13.92
CA ASN A 17 -28.84 25.54 -15.15
C ASN A 17 -28.27 26.69 -15.99
N GLU A 18 -27.69 27.69 -15.34
CA GLU A 18 -27.08 28.84 -15.98
C GLU A 18 -25.67 28.54 -16.46
N ILE A 19 -24.93 27.73 -15.68
CA ILE A 19 -23.61 27.25 -16.07
C ILE A 19 -23.69 26.30 -17.27
N LEU A 20 -24.66 25.40 -17.32
CA LEU A 20 -24.81 24.42 -18.41
C LEU A 20 -25.44 25.03 -19.68
N ASN A 21 -26.30 26.06 -19.56
CA ASN A 21 -26.85 26.78 -20.68
C ASN A 21 -25.94 27.96 -21.05
N GLU A 22 -25.68 28.17 -22.34
CA GLU A 22 -24.81 29.24 -22.85
C GLU A 22 -25.30 30.68 -22.57
N SER A 23 -26.43 30.86 -21.91
CA SER A 23 -27.00 32.14 -21.50
C SER A 23 -26.55 32.62 -20.13
N SER A 24 -25.28 32.44 -19.80
CA SER A 24 -24.73 32.76 -18.47
C SER A 24 -24.64 34.25 -18.19
N SER A 25 -25.05 34.65 -16.97
CA SER A 25 -24.78 35.98 -16.42
C SER A 25 -23.26 36.18 -16.24
N LYS A 26 -22.77 37.44 -16.20
CA LYS A 26 -21.34 37.71 -15.93
C LYS A 26 -20.80 37.00 -14.68
N LYS A 27 -21.67 36.79 -13.67
CA LYS A 27 -21.32 36.19 -12.37
C LYS A 27 -21.10 34.68 -12.46
N ASP A 28 -21.83 33.98 -13.32
CA ASP A 28 -21.76 32.53 -13.51
C ASP A 28 -20.51 32.16 -14.35
N SER A 29 -20.14 33.03 -15.28
CA SER A 29 -18.87 32.90 -16.01
C SER A 29 -17.64 33.10 -15.10
N GLU A 30 -17.73 33.95 -14.05
CA GLU A 30 -16.65 34.10 -13.07
C GLU A 30 -16.50 32.87 -12.19
N ILE A 31 -17.59 32.27 -11.69
CA ILE A 31 -17.55 31.04 -10.89
C ILE A 31 -16.98 29.89 -11.73
N TRP A 32 -17.42 29.73 -12.95
CA TRP A 32 -16.94 28.71 -13.86
C TRP A 32 -15.44 28.88 -14.18
N ASN A 33 -15.01 30.10 -14.47
CA ASN A 33 -13.61 30.39 -14.74
C ASN A 33 -12.71 30.12 -13.51
N GLN A 34 -13.18 30.46 -12.31
CA GLN A 34 -12.48 30.12 -11.08
C GLN A 34 -12.35 28.59 -10.88
N PHE A 35 -13.42 27.86 -11.20
CA PHE A 35 -13.44 26.40 -11.12
C PHE A 35 -12.43 25.76 -12.07
N VAL A 36 -12.41 26.17 -13.34
CA VAL A 36 -11.53 25.58 -14.37
C VAL A 36 -10.04 25.82 -14.12
N ILE A 37 -9.67 26.87 -13.37
CA ILE A 37 -8.27 27.17 -13.05
C ILE A 37 -7.79 26.56 -11.71
N MET A 38 -8.67 25.87 -10.97
CA MET A 38 -8.29 25.14 -9.76
C MET A 38 -7.35 23.97 -10.11
N HIS A 39 -6.68 23.43 -9.10
CA HIS A 39 -5.90 22.22 -9.27
C HIS A 39 -6.82 21.05 -9.69
N PRO A 40 -6.41 20.16 -10.61
CA PRO A 40 -7.24 19.03 -11.05
C PRO A 40 -7.80 18.19 -9.90
N ALA A 41 -7.01 17.92 -8.86
CA ALA A 41 -7.47 17.21 -7.67
C ALA A 41 -8.62 17.93 -6.94
N ASP A 42 -8.53 19.26 -6.77
CA ASP A 42 -9.60 20.05 -6.14
C ASP A 42 -10.89 20.02 -6.99
N ILE A 43 -10.75 20.04 -8.33
CA ILE A 43 -11.87 19.92 -9.26
C ILE A 43 -12.52 18.54 -9.14
N ALA A 44 -11.72 17.47 -9.07
CA ALA A 44 -12.22 16.12 -8.90
C ALA A 44 -12.96 15.97 -7.57
N ASP A 45 -12.38 16.43 -6.46
CA ASP A 45 -13.00 16.41 -5.13
C ASP A 45 -14.36 17.13 -5.11
N ILE A 46 -14.45 18.29 -5.75
CA ILE A 46 -15.71 19.04 -5.87
C ILE A 46 -16.73 18.24 -6.68
N LEU A 47 -16.33 17.69 -7.83
CA LEU A 47 -17.21 16.94 -8.71
C LEU A 47 -17.62 15.58 -8.11
N GLU A 48 -16.82 14.96 -7.28
CA GLU A 48 -17.18 13.73 -6.58
C GLU A 48 -18.28 13.91 -5.55
N ASN A 49 -18.33 15.10 -4.93
CA ASN A 49 -19.32 15.46 -3.91
C ASN A 49 -20.60 16.12 -4.48
N ILE A 50 -20.67 16.33 -5.79
CA ILE A 50 -21.85 16.89 -6.47
C ILE A 50 -22.87 15.77 -6.76
N LYS A 51 -24.15 16.17 -6.98
CA LYS A 51 -25.21 15.24 -7.40
C LYS A 51 -24.82 14.46 -8.66
N ARG A 52 -25.03 13.15 -8.63
CA ARG A 52 -24.63 12.22 -9.71
C ARG A 52 -25.11 12.64 -11.11
N ASP A 53 -26.28 13.24 -11.17
CA ASP A 53 -26.88 13.70 -12.46
C ASP A 53 -26.12 14.89 -13.07
N LEU A 54 -25.38 15.66 -12.27
CA LEU A 54 -24.63 16.83 -12.70
C LEU A 54 -23.17 16.53 -13.01
N LEU A 55 -22.65 15.42 -12.53
CA LEU A 55 -21.25 15.04 -12.68
C LEU A 55 -20.81 15.02 -14.15
N TYR A 56 -21.49 14.24 -14.99
CA TYR A 56 -21.14 14.13 -16.41
C TYR A 56 -21.33 15.44 -17.19
N PRO A 57 -22.45 16.19 -17.07
CA PRO A 57 -22.58 17.46 -17.75
C PRO A 57 -21.52 18.50 -17.41
N LEU A 58 -21.14 18.63 -16.14
CA LEU A 58 -20.10 19.55 -15.70
C LEU A 58 -18.70 19.08 -16.14
N PHE A 59 -18.41 17.81 -16.01
CA PHE A 59 -17.17 17.22 -16.51
C PHE A 59 -17.00 17.42 -18.01
N ASN A 60 -18.05 17.17 -18.79
CA ASN A 60 -17.99 17.30 -20.25
C ASN A 60 -17.88 18.78 -20.73
N LYS A 61 -18.20 19.75 -19.87
CA LYS A 61 -18.00 21.17 -20.14
C LYS A 61 -16.56 21.64 -19.85
N LEU A 62 -15.76 20.90 -19.11
CA LEU A 62 -14.38 21.26 -18.87
C LEU A 62 -13.58 21.32 -20.19
N PRO A 63 -12.60 22.22 -20.31
CA PRO A 63 -11.68 22.20 -21.44
C PRO A 63 -11.00 20.81 -21.58
N PRO A 64 -10.85 20.27 -22.79
CA PRO A 64 -10.36 18.90 -22.99
C PRO A 64 -9.00 18.59 -22.34
N VAL A 65 -8.13 19.59 -22.12
CA VAL A 65 -6.86 19.41 -21.39
C VAL A 65 -7.14 19.19 -19.91
N VAL A 66 -7.96 20.04 -19.29
CA VAL A 66 -8.34 19.91 -17.87
C VAL A 66 -9.17 18.65 -17.63
N GLN A 67 -9.98 18.23 -18.61
CA GLN A 67 -10.76 16.99 -18.54
C GLN A 67 -9.88 15.76 -18.33
N ALA A 68 -8.76 15.65 -19.07
CA ALA A 68 -7.85 14.51 -18.95
C ALA A 68 -7.17 14.47 -17.57
N ASP A 69 -6.65 15.63 -17.13
CA ASP A 69 -5.99 15.74 -15.83
C ASP A 69 -6.97 15.45 -14.67
N VAL A 70 -8.20 15.98 -14.72
CA VAL A 70 -9.25 15.74 -13.71
C VAL A 70 -9.76 14.30 -13.74
N PHE A 71 -9.80 13.67 -14.93
CA PHE A 71 -10.28 12.30 -15.08
C PHE A 71 -9.45 11.29 -14.27
N MET A 72 -8.15 11.47 -14.24
CA MET A 72 -7.26 10.57 -13.49
C MET A 72 -7.31 10.79 -11.98
N GLU A 73 -7.73 11.96 -11.51
CA GLU A 73 -7.89 12.27 -10.09
C GLU A 73 -9.18 11.68 -9.47
N PHE A 74 -10.14 11.24 -10.29
CA PHE A 74 -11.35 10.58 -9.79
C PHE A 74 -11.08 9.20 -9.22
N SER A 75 -11.91 8.79 -8.24
CA SER A 75 -12.01 7.39 -7.80
C SER A 75 -12.37 6.46 -8.97
N GLU A 76 -11.95 5.19 -8.87
CA GLU A 76 -12.19 4.15 -9.88
C GLU A 76 -13.68 4.09 -10.30
N GLU A 77 -14.62 4.09 -9.33
CA GLU A 77 -16.04 4.04 -9.61
C GLU A 77 -16.51 5.24 -10.45
N LYS A 78 -16.02 6.45 -10.14
CA LYS A 78 -16.39 7.67 -10.86
C LYS A 78 -15.76 7.70 -12.24
N ARG A 79 -14.50 7.26 -12.38
CA ARG A 79 -13.85 7.10 -13.70
C ARG A 79 -14.66 6.19 -14.61
N HIS A 80 -15.04 5.00 -14.12
CA HIS A 80 -15.86 4.06 -14.87
C HIS A 80 -17.23 4.63 -15.23
N TYR A 81 -17.91 5.28 -14.28
CA TYR A 81 -19.21 5.92 -14.53
C TYR A 81 -19.12 7.00 -15.61
N LEU A 82 -18.15 7.92 -15.50
CA LEU A 82 -17.95 8.99 -16.46
C LEU A 82 -17.61 8.44 -17.85
N PHE A 83 -16.65 7.51 -17.90
CA PHE A 83 -16.23 6.89 -19.16
C PHE A 83 -17.36 6.13 -19.85
N ALA A 84 -18.21 5.44 -19.09
CA ALA A 84 -19.38 4.75 -19.61
C ALA A 84 -20.43 5.75 -20.19
N LYS A 85 -20.56 6.94 -19.60
CA LYS A 85 -21.47 8.00 -20.07
C LYS A 85 -20.95 8.76 -21.30
N CYS A 86 -19.62 8.85 -21.46
CA CYS A 86 -19.00 9.50 -22.63
C CYS A 86 -19.42 8.84 -23.94
N LYS A 87 -19.65 9.64 -24.98
CA LYS A 87 -19.86 9.16 -26.34
C LYS A 87 -18.56 8.62 -26.94
N SER A 88 -18.67 7.82 -28.02
CA SER A 88 -17.48 7.19 -28.62
C SER A 88 -16.38 8.18 -29.00
N ASN A 89 -16.75 9.32 -29.57
CA ASN A 89 -15.80 10.38 -29.96
C ASN A 89 -15.15 11.06 -28.73
N GLU A 90 -15.95 11.27 -27.67
CA GLU A 90 -15.43 11.84 -26.39
C GLU A 90 -14.43 10.90 -25.72
N ARG A 91 -14.68 9.58 -25.74
CA ARG A 91 -13.76 8.56 -25.22
C ARG A 91 -12.43 8.56 -25.99
N GLU A 92 -12.49 8.64 -27.31
CA GLU A 92 -11.29 8.68 -28.16
C GLU A 92 -10.44 9.94 -27.87
N ILE A 93 -11.09 11.11 -27.75
CA ILE A 93 -10.41 12.37 -27.40
C ILE A 93 -9.81 12.31 -25.98
N LEU A 94 -10.55 11.76 -25.02
CA LEU A 94 -10.08 11.63 -23.63
C LEU A 94 -8.87 10.70 -23.56
N LEU A 95 -8.97 9.47 -24.08
CA LEU A 95 -7.87 8.51 -24.09
C LEU A 95 -6.63 9.02 -24.84
N GLY A 96 -6.83 9.75 -25.97
CA GLY A 96 -5.72 10.30 -26.74
C GLY A 96 -4.98 11.46 -26.06
N ARG A 97 -5.44 11.91 -24.90
CA ARG A 97 -4.78 12.95 -24.08
C ARG A 97 -4.08 12.39 -22.85
N LEU A 98 -4.44 11.18 -22.44
CA LEU A 98 -3.77 10.51 -21.32
C LEU A 98 -2.36 10.09 -21.73
N THR A 99 -1.45 10.14 -20.78
CA THR A 99 -0.10 9.58 -20.92
C THR A 99 -0.17 8.05 -20.97
N ILE A 100 0.92 7.40 -21.35
CA ILE A 100 0.94 5.92 -21.45
C ILE A 100 0.70 5.28 -20.07
N ASP A 101 1.26 5.84 -19.02
CA ASP A 101 1.12 5.39 -17.64
C ASP A 101 -0.33 5.57 -17.16
N GLU A 102 -0.93 6.74 -17.37
CA GLU A 102 -2.34 7.00 -17.08
C GLU A 102 -3.28 6.07 -17.87
N LEU A 103 -2.91 5.71 -19.10
CA LEU A 103 -3.64 4.71 -19.87
C LEU A 103 -3.50 3.31 -19.25
N VAL A 104 -2.31 2.93 -18.80
CA VAL A 104 -2.09 1.63 -18.13
C VAL A 104 -2.93 1.57 -16.86
N ASP A 105 -2.85 2.58 -16.00
CA ASP A 105 -3.63 2.66 -14.76
C ASP A 105 -5.14 2.57 -15.01
N PHE A 106 -5.62 3.30 -16.05
CA PHE A 106 -7.04 3.25 -16.42
C PHE A 106 -7.46 1.88 -16.96
N PHE A 107 -6.61 1.23 -17.78
CA PHE A 107 -6.93 -0.07 -18.37
C PHE A 107 -6.80 -1.22 -17.37
N ASP A 108 -5.95 -1.09 -16.34
CA ASP A 108 -5.80 -2.09 -15.28
C ASP A 108 -7.05 -2.18 -14.38
N ASP A 109 -7.76 -1.05 -14.21
CA ASP A 109 -9.05 -1.00 -13.51
C ASP A 109 -10.21 -1.67 -14.28
N LEU A 110 -10.04 -2.00 -15.57
CA LEU A 110 -11.12 -2.49 -16.43
C LEU A 110 -11.17 -4.03 -16.48
N SER A 111 -12.35 -4.58 -16.72
CA SER A 111 -12.48 -6.00 -17.04
C SER A 111 -11.87 -6.34 -18.40
N ASP A 112 -11.41 -7.58 -18.60
CA ASP A 112 -10.82 -8.06 -19.87
C ASP A 112 -11.70 -7.75 -21.11
N GLN A 113 -13.02 -7.78 -20.95
CA GLN A 113 -13.97 -7.48 -22.01
C GLN A 113 -13.94 -5.99 -22.37
N GLU A 114 -13.84 -5.12 -21.37
CA GLU A 114 -13.75 -3.67 -21.56
C GLU A 114 -12.39 -3.27 -22.11
N VAL A 115 -11.30 -3.85 -21.60
CA VAL A 115 -9.96 -3.69 -22.19
C VAL A 115 -9.98 -4.01 -23.69
N SER A 116 -10.49 -5.20 -24.06
CA SER A 116 -10.57 -5.62 -25.46
C SER A 116 -11.41 -4.69 -26.34
N LYS A 117 -12.39 -4.01 -25.76
CA LYS A 117 -13.26 -3.06 -26.44
C LYS A 117 -12.60 -1.71 -26.62
N TYR A 118 -12.04 -1.15 -25.54
CA TYR A 118 -11.59 0.24 -25.51
C TYR A 118 -10.14 0.41 -25.98
N ILE A 119 -9.29 -0.59 -25.85
CA ILE A 119 -7.92 -0.56 -26.34
C ILE A 119 -7.84 -0.29 -27.87
N LYS A 120 -8.93 -0.57 -28.59
CA LYS A 120 -9.05 -0.32 -30.04
C LYS A 120 -9.19 1.16 -30.37
N LEU A 121 -9.57 2.00 -29.39
CA LEU A 121 -9.66 3.45 -29.55
C LEU A 121 -8.28 4.11 -29.58
N LEU A 122 -7.26 3.42 -29.06
CA LEU A 122 -5.87 3.88 -29.10
C LEU A 122 -5.23 3.67 -30.47
N ASN A 123 -4.29 4.54 -30.84
CA ASN A 123 -3.48 4.31 -32.02
C ASN A 123 -2.58 3.05 -31.84
N LYS A 124 -2.05 2.53 -32.95
CA LYS A 124 -1.30 1.26 -32.93
C LYS A 124 -0.10 1.29 -31.97
N LYS A 125 0.64 2.41 -31.96
CA LYS A 125 1.87 2.55 -31.16
C LYS A 125 1.56 2.63 -29.64
N GLU A 126 0.55 3.40 -29.28
CA GLU A 126 0.08 3.49 -27.87
C GLU A 126 -0.44 2.14 -27.38
N ARG A 127 -1.27 1.48 -28.20
CA ARG A 127 -1.83 0.16 -27.88
C ARG A 127 -0.77 -0.89 -27.61
N GLU A 128 0.24 -1.00 -28.49
CA GLU A 128 1.35 -1.95 -28.31
C GLU A 128 2.12 -1.64 -27.02
N LYS A 129 2.32 -0.38 -26.70
CA LYS A 129 3.03 0.04 -25.49
C LYS A 129 2.21 -0.23 -24.23
N VAL A 130 0.94 0.15 -24.20
CA VAL A 130 0.02 -0.12 -23.09
C VAL A 130 -0.08 -1.62 -22.82
N LEU A 131 -0.31 -2.45 -23.86
CA LEU A 131 -0.39 -3.90 -23.69
C LEU A 131 0.91 -4.51 -23.13
N SER A 132 2.07 -3.98 -23.52
CA SER A 132 3.36 -4.46 -22.98
C SER A 132 3.57 -4.07 -21.51
N LEU A 133 2.94 -3.02 -21.03
CA LEU A 133 3.03 -2.58 -19.65
C LEU A 133 1.99 -3.23 -18.74
N LEU A 134 0.80 -3.54 -19.27
CA LEU A 134 -0.23 -4.31 -18.55
C LEU A 134 0.19 -5.77 -18.23
N GLU A 135 1.33 -6.25 -18.77
CA GLU A 135 1.92 -7.54 -18.37
C GLU A 135 2.57 -7.49 -16.97
N PHE A 136 2.86 -6.30 -16.44
CA PHE A 136 3.49 -6.11 -15.14
C PHE A 136 2.43 -5.90 -14.04
N GLU A 137 2.77 -6.32 -12.83
CA GLU A 137 1.92 -6.06 -11.65
C GLU A 137 1.92 -4.56 -11.29
N GLU A 138 0.77 -4.03 -10.90
CA GLU A 138 0.59 -2.63 -10.49
C GLU A 138 1.57 -2.22 -9.38
N THR A 139 1.86 -3.12 -8.44
CA THR A 139 2.80 -2.92 -7.33
C THR A 139 4.26 -3.11 -7.71
N SER A 140 4.57 -3.30 -9.00
CA SER A 140 5.94 -3.43 -9.49
C SER A 140 6.58 -2.08 -9.84
N ALA A 141 7.90 -2.07 -10.03
CA ALA A 141 8.63 -0.91 -10.53
C ALA A 141 8.08 -0.39 -11.87
N ALA A 142 7.59 -1.28 -12.73
CA ALA A 142 6.94 -0.90 -13.98
C ALA A 142 5.58 -0.25 -13.79
N GLY A 143 4.82 -0.65 -12.74
CA GLY A 143 3.52 -0.06 -12.40
C GLY A 143 3.64 1.38 -11.91
N VAL A 144 4.69 1.71 -11.16
CA VAL A 144 4.87 3.06 -10.59
C VAL A 144 5.83 3.96 -11.38
N MET A 145 6.37 3.49 -12.52
CA MET A 145 7.30 4.28 -13.32
C MET A 145 6.57 5.26 -14.24
N ASP A 146 7.21 6.41 -14.50
CA ASP A 146 6.87 7.25 -15.64
C ASP A 146 7.57 6.71 -16.91
N SER A 147 6.78 6.29 -17.87
CA SER A 147 7.27 5.79 -19.16
C SER A 147 7.44 6.87 -20.22
N ASN A 148 6.93 8.10 -19.95
CA ASN A 148 6.99 9.22 -20.88
C ASN A 148 8.22 10.11 -20.65
N VAL A 149 9.39 9.48 -20.57
CA VAL A 149 10.65 10.13 -20.23
C VAL A 149 11.38 10.61 -21.48
N PHE A 150 11.87 11.85 -21.41
CA PHE A 150 12.75 12.38 -22.42
C PHE A 150 14.14 11.74 -22.28
N VAL A 151 14.61 11.08 -23.34
CA VAL A 151 15.95 10.48 -23.42
C VAL A 151 16.73 11.03 -24.60
N LEU A 152 18.05 11.08 -24.48
CA LEU A 152 18.95 11.54 -25.53
C LEU A 152 19.66 10.36 -26.20
N PRO A 153 19.84 10.39 -27.54
CA PRO A 153 20.71 9.47 -28.21
C PRO A 153 22.19 9.81 -27.96
N GLU A 154 23.03 8.79 -27.86
CA GLU A 154 24.47 8.91 -27.53
C GLU A 154 25.25 9.93 -28.38
N ARG A 155 24.91 10.00 -29.67
CA ARG A 155 25.66 10.81 -30.66
C ARG A 155 25.09 12.22 -30.81
N MET A 156 25.07 12.97 -29.72
CA MET A 156 24.66 14.39 -29.72
C MET A 156 25.70 15.27 -29.06
N ASN A 157 25.74 16.55 -29.49
CA ASN A 157 26.47 17.60 -28.80
C ASN A 157 25.51 18.54 -28.06
N VAL A 158 26.05 19.41 -27.20
CA VAL A 158 25.29 20.35 -26.39
C VAL A 158 24.36 21.21 -27.23
N PHE A 159 24.85 21.79 -28.32
CA PHE A 159 24.08 22.69 -29.21
C PHE A 159 22.85 21.97 -29.81
N LYS A 160 23.05 20.76 -30.34
CA LYS A 160 21.95 19.98 -30.92
C LYS A 160 20.93 19.58 -29.86
N THR A 161 21.38 19.26 -28.65
CA THR A 161 20.51 18.91 -27.52
C THR A 161 19.65 20.07 -27.10
N ILE A 162 20.24 21.27 -26.92
CA ILE A 162 19.49 22.47 -26.56
C ILE A 162 18.46 22.81 -27.63
N ASN A 163 18.86 22.77 -28.92
CA ASN A 163 17.91 23.01 -30.02
C ASN A 163 16.78 21.99 -30.06
N LEU A 164 17.06 20.73 -29.75
CA LEU A 164 16.03 19.68 -29.69
C LEU A 164 15.03 19.97 -28.55
N LEU A 165 15.54 20.30 -27.36
CA LEU A 165 14.72 20.67 -26.20
C LEU A 165 13.85 21.89 -26.48
N GLN A 166 14.42 22.95 -27.09
CA GLN A 166 13.70 24.16 -27.45
C GLN A 166 12.61 23.92 -28.51
N ARG A 167 12.84 22.98 -29.46
CA ARG A 167 11.89 22.64 -30.50
C ARG A 167 10.76 21.76 -30.00
N LEU A 168 11.09 20.76 -29.19
CA LEU A 168 10.11 19.81 -28.68
C LEU A 168 9.27 20.42 -27.56
N LYS A 169 9.83 21.39 -26.81
CA LYS A 169 9.20 21.99 -25.63
C LYS A 169 8.44 20.91 -24.86
N PRO A 170 9.14 19.91 -24.31
CA PRO A 170 8.48 18.80 -23.65
C PRO A 170 7.59 19.35 -22.54
N ASP A 171 6.26 19.28 -22.77
CA ASP A 171 5.27 20.01 -21.97
C ASP A 171 5.16 19.51 -20.55
N LYS A 172 5.58 18.30 -20.27
CA LYS A 172 5.31 17.71 -18.97
C LYS A 172 6.52 17.41 -18.13
N ILE A 173 7.59 16.83 -18.61
CA ILE A 173 8.61 16.37 -17.66
C ILE A 173 10.02 16.42 -18.26
N LEU A 174 10.64 17.59 -18.16
CA LEU A 174 12.07 17.66 -18.28
C LEU A 174 12.67 17.44 -16.88
N TYR A 175 13.08 16.23 -16.61
CA TYR A 175 13.75 15.92 -15.35
C TYR A 175 15.09 16.64 -15.25
N LYS A 176 15.49 16.90 -14.02
CA LYS A 176 16.83 17.40 -13.72
C LYS A 176 17.92 16.46 -14.29
N THR A 177 17.65 15.16 -14.32
CA THR A 177 18.53 14.11 -14.88
C THR A 177 17.99 13.65 -16.20
N ILE A 178 18.80 13.69 -17.27
CA ILE A 178 18.46 13.19 -18.60
C ILE A 178 19.29 11.93 -18.88
N PHE A 179 18.60 10.84 -19.22
CA PHE A 179 19.26 9.58 -19.55
C PHE A 179 19.65 9.52 -21.03
N ILE A 180 20.81 8.92 -21.29
CA ILE A 180 21.38 8.74 -22.61
C ILE A 180 21.26 7.26 -22.98
N VAL A 181 20.67 7.00 -24.14
CA VAL A 181 20.42 5.64 -24.62
C VAL A 181 21.03 5.41 -26.00
N ASP A 182 21.38 4.16 -26.28
CA ASP A 182 21.79 3.73 -27.62
C ASP A 182 20.56 3.52 -28.53
N GLN A 183 20.81 3.07 -29.79
CA GLN A 183 19.76 2.80 -30.78
C GLN A 183 18.78 1.67 -30.35
N LYS A 184 19.21 0.80 -29.44
CA LYS A 184 18.41 -0.31 -28.89
C LYS A 184 17.79 0.02 -27.55
N ARG A 185 17.88 1.30 -27.12
CA ARG A 185 17.41 1.81 -25.85
C ARG A 185 18.15 1.28 -24.61
N TYR A 186 19.39 0.77 -24.73
CA TYR A 186 20.22 0.48 -23.56
C TYR A 186 20.77 1.79 -22.98
N ILE A 187 20.80 1.89 -21.64
CA ILE A 187 21.30 3.07 -20.94
C ILE A 187 22.82 3.13 -21.06
N MET A 188 23.33 4.21 -21.63
CA MET A 188 24.76 4.49 -21.78
C MET A 188 25.29 5.37 -20.67
N GLY A 189 24.46 6.30 -20.16
CA GLY A 189 24.83 7.24 -19.12
C GLY A 189 23.70 8.20 -18.79
N SER A 190 24.00 9.20 -17.97
CA SER A 190 23.11 10.31 -17.65
C SER A 190 23.88 11.61 -17.57
N ILE A 191 23.19 12.73 -17.81
CA ILE A 191 23.66 14.10 -17.57
C ILE A 191 22.65 14.86 -16.75
N PHE A 192 23.08 15.90 -16.06
CA PHE A 192 22.17 16.87 -15.49
C PHE A 192 21.80 17.93 -16.51
N LEU A 193 20.62 18.50 -16.40
CA LEU A 193 20.18 19.58 -17.28
C LEU A 193 21.13 20.79 -17.23
N GLU A 194 21.68 21.09 -16.05
CA GLU A 194 22.68 22.14 -15.85
C GLU A 194 23.98 21.89 -16.58
N ASP A 195 24.35 20.63 -16.85
CA ASP A 195 25.57 20.32 -17.59
C ASP A 195 25.54 20.89 -19.02
N LEU A 196 24.33 21.01 -19.61
CA LEU A 196 24.16 21.63 -20.94
C LEU A 196 24.50 23.12 -20.96
N VAL A 197 24.43 23.82 -19.83
CA VAL A 197 24.77 25.24 -19.69
C VAL A 197 26.24 25.42 -19.36
N LEU A 198 26.82 24.46 -18.65
CA LEU A 198 28.20 24.51 -18.17
C LEU A 198 29.24 24.07 -19.22
N HIS A 199 28.82 23.34 -20.27
CA HIS A 199 29.73 22.86 -21.31
C HIS A 199 29.62 23.67 -22.61
N GLN A 200 30.70 23.67 -23.38
CA GLN A 200 30.74 24.40 -24.67
C GLN A 200 29.74 23.78 -25.68
N PRO A 201 29.14 24.61 -26.58
CA PRO A 201 28.13 24.12 -27.54
C PRO A 201 28.56 22.96 -28.40
N ASN A 202 29.83 22.86 -28.74
CA ASN A 202 30.39 21.80 -29.57
C ASN A 202 30.79 20.53 -28.78
N ALA A 203 30.75 20.56 -27.45
CA ALA A 203 31.12 19.40 -26.64
C ALA A 203 30.17 18.24 -26.91
N GLU A 204 30.71 17.05 -27.11
CA GLU A 204 29.92 15.83 -27.24
C GLU A 204 29.43 15.39 -25.85
N ILE A 205 28.15 14.96 -25.76
CA ILE A 205 27.55 14.51 -24.52
C ILE A 205 28.29 13.31 -23.94
N SER A 206 28.77 12.42 -24.79
CA SER A 206 29.59 11.25 -24.44
C SER A 206 30.86 11.60 -23.66
N SER A 207 31.40 12.83 -23.81
CA SER A 207 32.63 13.25 -23.14
C SER A 207 32.46 13.62 -21.65
N PHE A 208 31.24 13.95 -21.21
CA PHE A 208 30.95 14.36 -19.83
C PHE A 208 29.79 13.61 -19.18
N MET A 209 29.11 12.72 -19.89
CA MET A 209 28.07 11.89 -19.29
C MET A 209 28.64 11.03 -18.17
N LYS A 210 27.84 10.84 -17.14
CA LYS A 210 28.16 9.98 -15.99
C LYS A 210 27.57 8.59 -16.16
N PRO A 211 28.28 7.53 -15.75
CA PRO A 211 27.73 6.18 -15.79
C PRO A 211 26.53 6.07 -14.84
N VAL A 212 25.49 5.37 -15.25
CA VAL A 212 24.34 5.06 -14.40
C VAL A 212 24.66 3.82 -13.60
N ILE A 213 24.94 4.02 -12.31
CA ILE A 213 25.29 2.94 -11.37
C ILE A 213 24.03 2.25 -10.84
N TYR A 214 23.00 3.03 -10.55
CA TYR A 214 21.77 2.57 -9.92
C TYR A 214 20.66 2.44 -10.97
N LYS A 215 20.08 1.25 -11.05
CA LYS A 215 18.95 0.94 -11.92
C LYS A 215 18.12 -0.19 -11.28
N VAL A 216 16.84 -0.24 -11.57
CA VAL A 216 15.92 -1.27 -11.09
C VAL A 216 15.31 -2.04 -12.25
N VAL A 217 14.95 -3.30 -12.02
CA VAL A 217 14.25 -4.12 -13.02
C VAL A 217 12.74 -3.92 -12.89
N ALA A 218 12.03 -4.02 -14.00
CA ALA A 218 10.61 -3.75 -14.11
C ALA A 218 9.74 -4.56 -13.12
N GLU A 219 10.14 -5.78 -12.81
CA GLU A 219 9.42 -6.70 -11.93
C GLU A 219 9.77 -6.53 -10.44
N MET A 220 10.64 -5.59 -10.09
CA MET A 220 10.99 -5.32 -8.70
C MET A 220 9.79 -4.71 -7.98
N ASP A 221 9.51 -5.18 -6.77
CA ASP A 221 8.43 -4.66 -5.94
C ASP A 221 8.64 -3.17 -5.58
N GLN A 222 7.55 -2.39 -5.59
CA GLN A 222 7.59 -0.95 -5.34
C GLN A 222 8.18 -0.60 -3.96
N SER A 223 7.93 -1.40 -2.93
CA SER A 223 8.46 -1.19 -1.58
C SER A 223 9.97 -1.41 -1.53
N ASP A 224 10.47 -2.43 -2.25
CA ASP A 224 11.89 -2.68 -2.42
C ASP A 224 12.57 -1.55 -3.20
N VAL A 225 11.91 -1.00 -4.25
CA VAL A 225 12.39 0.17 -4.99
C VAL A 225 12.46 1.40 -4.09
N ALA A 226 11.41 1.66 -3.30
CA ALA A 226 11.37 2.77 -2.36
C ALA A 226 12.49 2.68 -1.32
N SER A 227 12.69 1.49 -0.75
CA SER A 227 13.78 1.21 0.19
C SER A 227 15.16 1.41 -0.46
N TYR A 228 15.32 0.94 -1.71
CA TYR A 228 16.56 1.10 -2.48
C TYR A 228 16.88 2.57 -2.75
N MET A 229 15.92 3.34 -3.25
CA MET A 229 16.10 4.77 -3.53
C MET A 229 16.38 5.56 -2.25
N THR A 230 15.66 5.29 -1.16
CA THR A 230 15.89 5.92 0.14
C THR A 230 17.27 5.60 0.70
N HIS A 231 17.70 4.31 0.65
CA HIS A 231 18.99 3.88 1.18
C HIS A 231 20.18 4.54 0.48
N TYR A 232 20.09 4.72 -0.85
CA TYR A 232 21.16 5.34 -1.65
C TYR A 232 20.95 6.84 -1.88
N ASN A 233 19.90 7.44 -1.31
CA ASN A 233 19.51 8.84 -1.47
C ASN A 233 19.42 9.25 -2.96
N ILE A 234 18.64 8.50 -3.73
CA ILE A 234 18.48 8.64 -5.17
C ILE A 234 17.18 9.37 -5.47
N ASP A 235 17.24 10.53 -6.14
CA ASP A 235 16.07 11.32 -6.52
C ASP A 235 15.32 10.74 -7.73
N ILE A 236 16.04 10.01 -8.61
CA ILE A 236 15.48 9.42 -9.82
C ILE A 236 16.24 8.15 -10.17
N VAL A 237 15.53 7.06 -10.43
CA VAL A 237 16.11 5.77 -10.81
C VAL A 237 15.52 5.28 -12.12
N PRO A 238 16.33 4.85 -13.12
CA PRO A 238 15.83 4.28 -14.34
C PRO A 238 15.38 2.83 -14.16
N VAL A 239 14.25 2.51 -14.80
CA VAL A 239 13.67 1.17 -14.86
C VAL A 239 14.08 0.51 -16.17
N VAL A 240 14.50 -0.76 -16.08
CA VAL A 240 14.92 -1.56 -17.23
C VAL A 240 14.21 -2.90 -17.24
N ASP A 241 14.04 -3.49 -18.41
CA ASP A 241 13.59 -4.87 -18.53
C ASP A 241 14.69 -5.89 -18.15
N LYS A 242 14.38 -7.18 -18.13
CA LYS A 242 15.35 -8.27 -17.88
C LYS A 242 16.53 -8.29 -18.84
N LYS A 243 16.40 -7.67 -20.01
CA LYS A 243 17.46 -7.58 -21.02
C LYS A 243 18.29 -6.30 -20.86
N GLY A 244 17.89 -5.39 -19.94
CA GLY A 244 18.55 -4.11 -19.71
C GLY A 244 18.07 -2.97 -20.61
N VAL A 245 16.97 -3.14 -21.33
CA VAL A 245 16.35 -2.09 -22.16
C VAL A 245 15.63 -1.10 -21.26
N PHE A 246 15.84 0.19 -21.49
CA PHE A 246 15.21 1.28 -20.74
C PHE A 246 13.71 1.37 -21.02
N LEU A 247 12.90 1.34 -19.97
CA LEU A 247 11.45 1.43 -20.02
C LEU A 247 10.94 2.80 -19.57
N GLY A 248 11.44 3.31 -18.45
CA GLY A 248 10.99 4.54 -17.82
C GLY A 248 11.86 4.92 -16.63
N VAL A 249 11.35 5.82 -15.77
CA VAL A 249 12.00 6.26 -14.53
C VAL A 249 11.02 6.27 -13.38
N ILE A 250 11.55 6.10 -12.15
CA ILE A 250 10.80 6.34 -10.91
C ILE A 250 11.43 7.54 -10.23
N GLN A 251 10.58 8.49 -9.82
CA GLN A 251 10.99 9.71 -9.12
C GLN A 251 10.83 9.58 -7.61
N GLY A 252 11.65 10.32 -6.88
CA GLY A 252 11.60 10.36 -5.42
C GLY A 252 10.29 10.88 -4.81
N ASN A 253 9.53 11.71 -5.55
CA ASN A 253 8.22 12.17 -5.09
C ASN A 253 7.18 11.04 -4.99
N ILE A 254 7.27 10.03 -5.86
CA ILE A 254 6.39 8.85 -5.83
C ILE A 254 6.62 8.03 -4.56
N LEU A 255 7.84 8.08 -3.98
CA LEU A 255 8.16 7.30 -2.77
C LEU A 255 7.24 7.60 -1.59
N ALA A 256 6.79 8.85 -1.44
CA ALA A 256 5.88 9.22 -0.35
C ALA A 256 4.54 8.46 -0.50
N HIS A 257 3.98 8.42 -1.69
CA HIS A 257 2.73 7.70 -1.98
C HIS A 257 2.91 6.17 -1.84
N VAL A 258 4.01 5.63 -2.34
CA VAL A 258 4.32 4.20 -2.18
C VAL A 258 4.43 3.82 -0.71
N LEU A 259 5.18 4.58 0.09
CA LEU A 259 5.34 4.29 1.51
C LEU A 259 4.03 4.46 2.30
N GLU A 260 3.19 5.44 1.96
CA GLU A 260 1.86 5.62 2.55
C GLU A 260 0.93 4.47 2.19
N SER A 261 0.90 4.07 0.93
CA SER A 261 0.11 2.94 0.41
C SER A 261 0.51 1.63 1.10
N GLU A 262 1.80 1.32 1.16
CA GLU A 262 2.35 0.14 1.83
C GLU A 262 2.01 0.12 3.33
N ALA A 263 2.18 1.27 4.02
CA ALA A 263 1.83 1.36 5.44
C ALA A 263 0.33 1.14 5.67
N SER A 264 -0.52 1.65 4.79
CA SER A 264 -1.97 1.43 4.83
C SER A 264 -2.30 -0.05 4.58
N GLU A 265 -1.68 -0.66 3.58
CA GLU A 265 -1.86 -2.07 3.26
C GLU A 265 -1.44 -2.98 4.41
N ASP A 266 -0.30 -2.72 5.04
CA ASP A 266 0.17 -3.43 6.22
C ASP A 266 -0.87 -3.39 7.35
N ILE A 267 -1.51 -2.22 7.59
CA ILE A 267 -2.56 -2.08 8.61
C ILE A 267 -3.76 -2.97 8.27
N PHE A 268 -4.23 -2.98 7.02
CA PHE A 268 -5.34 -3.85 6.61
C PHE A 268 -4.99 -5.33 6.77
N ARG A 269 -3.80 -5.75 6.35
CA ARG A 269 -3.33 -7.13 6.47
C ARG A 269 -3.17 -7.55 7.94
N MET A 270 -2.63 -6.67 8.80
CA MET A 270 -2.55 -6.91 10.25
C MET A 270 -3.94 -7.09 10.88
N ALA A 271 -4.97 -6.46 10.34
CA ALA A 271 -6.36 -6.69 10.73
C ALA A 271 -7.00 -7.91 10.05
N SER A 272 -6.26 -8.67 9.25
CA SER A 272 -6.74 -9.78 8.40
C SER A 272 -7.86 -9.34 7.43
N LEU A 273 -7.75 -8.13 6.91
CA LEU A 273 -8.63 -7.55 5.91
C LEU A 273 -7.88 -7.38 4.58
N SER A 274 -8.63 -7.42 3.48
CA SER A 274 -8.08 -7.02 2.18
C SER A 274 -8.05 -5.48 2.09
N PRO A 275 -6.99 -4.90 1.49
CA PRO A 275 -6.92 -3.46 1.26
C PRO A 275 -8.14 -2.95 0.49
N ILE A 276 -8.60 -1.75 0.85
CA ILE A 276 -9.69 -1.07 0.17
C ILE A 276 -9.06 0.01 -0.70
N LYS A 277 -9.15 -0.14 -2.03
CA LYS A 277 -8.61 0.82 -3.01
C LYS A 277 -9.48 2.10 -3.13
N THR A 278 -10.73 2.05 -2.69
CA THR A 278 -11.71 3.14 -2.78
C THR A 278 -12.03 3.70 -1.39
N THR A 279 -12.75 4.83 -1.33
CA THR A 279 -13.22 5.37 -0.04
C THR A 279 -14.19 4.39 0.64
N TYR A 280 -14.15 4.33 1.96
CA TYR A 280 -14.96 3.42 2.77
C TYR A 280 -16.47 3.47 2.43
N PHE A 281 -16.99 4.66 2.12
CA PHE A 281 -18.41 4.86 1.83
C PHE A 281 -18.84 4.41 0.43
N GLU A 282 -17.90 4.22 -0.50
CA GLU A 282 -18.15 3.73 -1.86
C GLU A 282 -18.19 2.22 -1.93
N VAL A 283 -17.53 1.54 -0.99
CA VAL A 283 -17.55 0.08 -0.96
C VAL A 283 -18.92 -0.44 -0.55
N SER A 284 -19.48 -1.37 -1.32
CA SER A 284 -20.78 -1.94 -1.00
C SER A 284 -20.76 -2.65 0.36
N MET A 285 -21.82 -2.47 1.17
CA MET A 285 -21.94 -3.10 2.50
C MET A 285 -21.80 -4.63 2.43
N PHE A 286 -22.28 -5.27 1.35
CA PHE A 286 -22.16 -6.71 1.16
C PHE A 286 -20.71 -7.16 0.94
N LYS A 287 -19.90 -6.38 0.20
CA LYS A 287 -18.47 -6.63 0.00
C LYS A 287 -17.72 -6.55 1.33
N LEU A 288 -17.96 -5.50 2.13
CA LEU A 288 -17.39 -5.34 3.47
C LEU A 288 -17.79 -6.46 4.43
N LEU A 289 -19.08 -6.84 4.41
CA LEU A 289 -19.59 -7.94 5.23
C LEU A 289 -18.91 -9.26 4.86
N TRP A 290 -18.80 -9.58 3.57
CA TRP A 290 -18.24 -10.85 3.09
C TRP A 290 -16.75 -10.97 3.39
N GLN A 291 -15.98 -9.86 3.24
CA GLN A 291 -14.58 -9.81 3.62
C GLN A 291 -14.36 -10.15 5.11
N ARG A 292 -15.23 -9.66 5.98
CA ARG A 292 -15.13 -9.89 7.43
C ARG A 292 -15.65 -11.25 7.85
N CYS A 293 -16.77 -11.68 7.29
CA CYS A 293 -17.41 -12.94 7.66
C CYS A 293 -16.52 -14.15 7.43
N GLY A 294 -15.78 -14.21 6.32
CA GLY A 294 -14.95 -15.35 5.99
C GLY A 294 -13.91 -15.65 7.06
N ILE A 295 -13.08 -14.66 7.36
CA ILE A 295 -12.00 -14.81 8.35
C ILE A 295 -12.56 -15.03 9.77
N LEU A 296 -13.54 -14.21 10.19
CA LEU A 296 -14.11 -14.31 11.54
C LEU A 296 -14.81 -15.64 11.77
N SER A 297 -15.49 -16.21 10.77
CA SER A 297 -16.09 -17.54 10.87
C SER A 297 -15.04 -18.64 11.04
N LEU A 298 -13.93 -18.56 10.28
CA LEU A 298 -12.83 -19.50 10.43
C LEU A 298 -12.21 -19.41 11.83
N LEU A 299 -11.96 -18.20 12.33
CA LEU A 299 -11.40 -17.98 13.66
C LEU A 299 -12.35 -18.47 14.76
N LEU A 300 -13.67 -18.28 14.61
CA LEU A 300 -14.69 -18.80 15.54
C LEU A 300 -14.66 -20.32 15.60
N LEU A 301 -14.54 -20.99 14.45
CA LEU A 301 -14.41 -22.45 14.40
C LEU A 301 -13.12 -22.92 15.09
N LEU A 302 -12.00 -22.26 14.85
CA LEU A 302 -10.75 -22.58 15.52
C LEU A 302 -10.85 -22.37 17.03
N GLN A 303 -11.49 -21.28 17.49
CA GLN A 303 -11.67 -21.00 18.90
C GLN A 303 -12.62 -21.99 19.59
N SER A 304 -13.52 -22.65 18.85
CA SER A 304 -14.39 -23.69 19.41
C SER A 304 -13.61 -24.88 19.99
N PHE A 305 -12.40 -25.15 19.49
CA PHE A 305 -11.53 -26.19 20.05
C PHE A 305 -11.09 -25.85 21.49
N SER A 306 -10.92 -24.59 21.85
CA SER A 306 -10.62 -24.17 23.23
C SER A 306 -11.74 -24.59 24.18
N SER A 307 -13.00 -24.43 23.77
CA SER A 307 -14.16 -24.87 24.56
C SER A 307 -14.19 -26.38 24.77
N THR A 308 -13.81 -27.16 23.77
CA THR A 308 -13.71 -28.62 23.87
C THR A 308 -12.67 -29.04 24.88
N ILE A 309 -11.47 -28.43 24.81
CA ILE A 309 -10.38 -28.70 25.78
C ILE A 309 -10.83 -28.36 27.20
N ILE A 310 -11.42 -27.19 27.41
CA ILE A 310 -11.92 -26.76 28.72
C ILE A 310 -12.97 -27.75 29.22
N GLY A 311 -13.90 -28.20 28.36
CA GLY A 311 -14.94 -29.16 28.69
C GLY A 311 -14.40 -30.50 29.19
N GLU A 312 -13.42 -31.07 28.51
CA GLU A 312 -12.79 -32.35 28.89
C GLU A 312 -12.06 -32.25 30.26
N TYR A 313 -11.51 -31.10 30.60
CA TYR A 313 -10.75 -30.93 31.85
C TYR A 313 -11.49 -30.15 32.92
N THR A 314 -12.82 -29.95 32.77
CA THR A 314 -13.65 -29.21 33.74
C THR A 314 -13.57 -29.82 35.15
N SER A 315 -13.45 -31.12 35.28
CA SER A 315 -13.31 -31.82 36.56
C SER A 315 -12.02 -31.47 37.32
N ILE A 316 -10.96 -31.10 36.60
CA ILE A 316 -9.64 -30.73 37.14
C ILE A 316 -9.53 -29.22 37.30
N LEU A 317 -10.02 -28.47 36.32
CA LEU A 317 -10.11 -27.02 36.34
C LEU A 317 -11.28 -26.53 37.20
N THR A 318 -11.45 -27.10 38.40
CA THR A 318 -12.58 -26.81 39.27
C THR A 318 -12.61 -25.36 39.77
N GLY A 319 -13.81 -24.86 39.99
CA GLY A 319 -14.06 -23.63 40.68
C GLY A 319 -13.48 -22.40 39.98
N PHE A 320 -12.59 -21.69 40.65
CA PHE A 320 -12.13 -20.40 40.16
C PHE A 320 -10.96 -20.46 39.18
N LEU A 321 -10.23 -21.60 38.99
CA LEU A 321 -9.19 -21.73 37.97
C LEU A 321 -9.72 -21.41 36.58
N ILE A 322 -10.96 -21.80 36.25
CA ILE A 322 -11.62 -21.51 34.99
C ILE A 322 -11.71 -19.99 34.76
N THR A 323 -11.91 -19.20 35.83
CA THR A 323 -12.06 -17.73 35.71
C THR A 323 -10.78 -17.04 35.26
N TYR A 324 -9.62 -17.64 35.39
CA TYR A 324 -8.33 -17.09 34.99
C TYR A 324 -7.93 -17.44 33.55
N ILE A 325 -8.65 -18.33 32.87
CA ILE A 325 -8.36 -18.71 31.48
C ILE A 325 -8.32 -17.47 30.59
N GLY A 326 -9.35 -16.62 30.63
CA GLY A 326 -9.41 -15.41 29.82
C GLY A 326 -8.24 -14.44 30.08
N MET A 327 -7.79 -14.31 31.33
CA MET A 327 -6.63 -13.49 31.66
C MET A 327 -5.34 -14.06 31.02
N ILE A 328 -5.14 -15.36 31.11
CA ILE A 328 -3.94 -16.03 30.64
C ILE A 328 -3.88 -16.01 29.10
N THR A 329 -4.96 -16.37 28.44
CA THR A 329 -5.02 -16.41 26.96
C THR A 329 -4.90 -15.01 26.37
N SER A 330 -5.63 -14.03 26.89
CA SER A 330 -5.54 -12.63 26.44
C SER A 330 -4.13 -12.05 26.63
N THR A 331 -3.45 -12.38 27.75
CA THR A 331 -2.06 -11.95 27.96
C THR A 331 -1.11 -12.54 26.91
N GLY A 332 -1.31 -13.82 26.56
CA GLY A 332 -0.54 -14.49 25.50
C GLY A 332 -0.76 -13.83 24.13
N GLY A 333 -2.03 -13.59 23.75
CA GLY A 333 -2.39 -12.92 22.51
C GLY A 333 -1.78 -11.51 22.41
N ASN A 334 -1.87 -10.72 23.48
CA ASN A 334 -1.29 -9.37 23.53
C ASN A 334 0.24 -9.40 23.41
N ALA A 335 0.92 -10.30 24.14
CA ALA A 335 2.37 -10.42 24.11
C ALA A 335 2.88 -10.85 22.73
N SER A 336 2.23 -11.81 22.08
CA SER A 336 2.61 -12.26 20.74
C SER A 336 2.38 -11.17 19.69
N SER A 337 1.27 -10.45 19.75
CA SER A 337 0.95 -9.36 18.81
C SER A 337 1.94 -8.19 18.92
N GLN A 338 2.36 -7.82 20.14
CA GLN A 338 3.39 -6.78 20.34
C GLN A 338 4.71 -7.15 19.66
N VAL A 339 5.20 -8.37 19.86
CA VAL A 339 6.47 -8.80 19.28
C VAL A 339 6.34 -8.99 17.76
N SER A 340 5.22 -9.54 17.29
CA SER A 340 4.97 -9.69 15.85
C SER A 340 4.97 -8.34 15.14
N ALA A 341 4.34 -7.32 15.72
CA ALA A 341 4.34 -5.96 15.17
C ALA A 341 5.76 -5.38 15.06
N LEU A 342 6.62 -5.59 16.08
CA LEU A 342 8.03 -5.17 16.04
C LEU A 342 8.81 -5.85 14.92
N VAL A 343 8.58 -7.16 14.72
CA VAL A 343 9.25 -7.91 13.64
C VAL A 343 8.76 -7.43 12.28
N ILE A 344 7.46 -7.25 12.10
CA ILE A 344 6.87 -6.78 10.83
C ILE A 344 7.44 -5.41 10.50
N GLN A 345 7.37 -4.45 11.42
CA GLN A 345 7.94 -3.12 11.22
C GLN A 345 9.42 -3.19 10.86
N GLY A 346 10.22 -3.96 11.61
CA GLY A 346 11.65 -4.09 11.32
C GLY A 346 11.96 -4.75 9.97
N LEU A 347 11.09 -5.66 9.51
CA LEU A 347 11.22 -6.28 8.19
C LEU A 347 10.78 -5.34 7.06
N SER A 348 9.71 -4.56 7.24
CA SER A 348 9.20 -3.59 6.24
C SER A 348 10.16 -2.40 6.09
N THR A 349 10.72 -1.89 7.20
CA THR A 349 11.72 -0.80 7.15
C THR A 349 13.13 -1.24 6.73
N GLY A 350 13.37 -2.54 6.60
CA GLY A 350 14.70 -3.08 6.31
C GLY A 350 15.70 -3.03 7.49
N GLU A 351 15.26 -2.58 8.68
CA GLU A 351 16.09 -2.58 9.90
C GLU A 351 16.43 -4.01 10.33
N LEU A 352 15.47 -4.94 10.19
CA LEU A 352 15.66 -6.37 10.46
C LEU A 352 15.82 -7.13 9.14
N LYS A 353 16.98 -7.80 9.00
CA LYS A 353 17.24 -8.73 7.90
C LYS A 353 16.95 -10.16 8.33
N THR A 354 16.51 -11.01 7.42
CA THR A 354 16.25 -12.43 7.67
C THR A 354 17.50 -13.14 8.25
N THR A 355 18.70 -12.69 7.91
CA THR A 355 19.96 -13.19 8.45
C THR A 355 20.15 -12.89 9.94
N GLN A 356 19.44 -11.92 10.50
CA GLN A 356 19.52 -11.51 11.89
C GLN A 356 18.45 -12.17 12.78
N MET A 357 17.58 -13.01 12.21
CA MET A 357 16.49 -13.71 12.89
C MET A 357 16.93 -14.37 14.20
N ILE A 358 18.00 -15.16 14.18
CA ILE A 358 18.48 -15.89 15.39
C ILE A 358 18.90 -14.92 16.48
N ARG A 359 19.56 -13.82 16.11
CA ARG A 359 20.00 -12.80 17.07
C ARG A 359 18.79 -12.09 17.70
N PHE A 360 17.78 -11.77 16.90
CA PHE A 360 16.54 -11.19 17.38
C PHE A 360 15.80 -12.12 18.33
N ILE A 361 15.56 -13.38 17.94
CA ILE A 361 14.87 -14.38 18.77
C ILE A 361 15.59 -14.61 20.11
N LYS A 362 16.91 -14.69 20.12
CA LYS A 362 17.65 -14.80 21.38
C LYS A 362 17.41 -13.61 22.31
N ARG A 363 17.44 -12.40 21.79
CA ARG A 363 17.18 -11.18 22.55
C ARG A 363 15.75 -11.16 23.09
N GLU A 364 14.78 -11.45 22.25
CA GLU A 364 13.38 -11.52 22.63
C GLU A 364 13.10 -12.60 23.66
N PHE A 365 13.77 -13.75 23.58
CA PHE A 365 13.63 -14.80 24.59
C PHE A 365 14.01 -14.31 26.01
N TYR A 366 15.10 -13.56 26.15
CA TYR A 366 15.49 -12.99 27.46
C TYR A 366 14.48 -11.94 27.93
N ILE A 367 14.05 -11.05 27.04
CA ILE A 367 13.05 -10.02 27.37
C ILE A 367 11.74 -10.69 27.79
N SER A 368 11.30 -11.69 27.05
CA SER A 368 10.05 -12.43 27.31
C SER A 368 10.08 -13.20 28.61
N PHE A 369 11.22 -13.78 28.95
CA PHE A 369 11.39 -14.47 30.22
C PHE A 369 11.26 -13.49 31.41
N LEU A 370 11.92 -12.34 31.33
CA LEU A 370 11.81 -11.29 32.36
C LEU A 370 10.39 -10.74 32.45
N LEU A 371 9.76 -10.46 31.31
CA LEU A 371 8.36 -10.02 31.22
C LEU A 371 7.41 -11.07 31.80
N GLY A 372 7.61 -12.34 31.43
CA GLY A 372 6.84 -13.46 31.93
C GLY A 372 6.95 -13.61 33.46
N CYS A 373 8.16 -13.50 34.01
CA CYS A 373 8.36 -13.51 35.46
C CYS A 373 7.64 -12.33 36.13
N PHE A 374 7.75 -11.13 35.58
CA PHE A 374 7.06 -9.95 36.10
C PHE A 374 5.54 -10.10 36.10
N LEU A 375 4.96 -10.49 34.97
CA LEU A 375 3.51 -10.73 34.84
C LEU A 375 3.05 -11.94 35.67
N GLY A 376 3.87 -12.99 35.76
CA GLY A 376 3.60 -14.15 36.59
C GLY A 376 3.53 -13.83 38.09
N ILE A 377 4.42 -12.95 38.58
CA ILE A 377 4.37 -12.43 39.97
C ILE A 377 3.10 -11.63 40.19
N ILE A 378 2.75 -10.74 39.26
CA ILE A 378 1.49 -9.95 39.34
C ILE A 378 0.28 -10.88 39.36
N GLY A 379 0.24 -11.87 38.47
CA GLY A 379 -0.83 -12.86 38.40
C GLY A 379 -0.93 -13.69 39.69
N PHE A 380 0.21 -14.13 40.24
CA PHE A 380 0.26 -14.82 41.53
C PHE A 380 -0.32 -13.95 42.66
N ILE A 381 0.17 -12.73 42.82
CA ILE A 381 -0.27 -11.81 43.88
C ILE A 381 -1.76 -11.53 43.72
N ARG A 382 -2.22 -11.22 42.49
CA ARG A 382 -3.64 -10.95 42.22
C ARG A 382 -4.53 -12.13 42.60
N THR A 383 -4.13 -13.34 42.26
CA THR A 383 -4.87 -14.56 42.58
C THR A 383 -4.85 -14.85 44.09
N TYR A 384 -3.71 -14.68 44.73
CA TYR A 384 -3.55 -14.93 46.15
C TYR A 384 -4.38 -13.96 47.03
N ILE A 385 -4.42 -12.68 46.66
CA ILE A 385 -5.21 -11.68 47.40
C ILE A 385 -6.71 -12.00 47.38
N PHE A 386 -7.22 -12.50 46.23
CA PHE A 386 -8.65 -12.73 46.06
C PHE A 386 -9.14 -14.11 46.55
N ASN A 387 -8.27 -15.14 46.44
CA ASN A 387 -8.68 -16.51 46.70
C ASN A 387 -8.01 -17.15 47.90
N HIS A 388 -6.96 -16.53 48.43
CA HIS A 388 -6.20 -16.99 49.62
C HIS A 388 -5.62 -18.43 49.47
N THR A 389 -5.50 -18.97 48.25
CA THR A 389 -4.99 -20.30 47.97
C THR A 389 -3.63 -20.23 47.31
N PHE A 390 -2.61 -20.74 47.95
CA PHE A 390 -1.22 -20.69 47.45
C PHE A 390 -1.04 -21.51 46.18
N HIS A 391 -1.58 -22.74 46.14
CA HIS A 391 -1.35 -23.66 45.02
C HIS A 391 -1.95 -23.16 43.72
N GLU A 392 -3.16 -22.64 43.79
CA GLU A 392 -3.85 -22.12 42.60
C GLU A 392 -3.21 -20.81 42.11
N SER A 393 -2.78 -19.95 43.04
CA SER A 393 -2.02 -18.74 42.68
C SER A 393 -0.70 -19.08 42.00
N PHE A 394 -0.04 -20.16 42.46
CA PHE A 394 1.19 -20.63 41.84
C PHE A 394 0.96 -21.21 40.43
N ILE A 395 -0.14 -21.92 40.21
CA ILE A 395 -0.53 -22.41 38.89
C ILE A 395 -0.74 -21.25 37.93
N VAL A 396 -1.47 -20.21 38.32
CA VAL A 396 -1.71 -19.02 37.50
C VAL A 396 -0.39 -18.29 37.19
N GLY A 397 0.47 -18.09 38.18
CA GLY A 397 1.75 -17.41 38.00
C GLY A 397 2.68 -18.15 37.01
N ILE A 398 2.86 -19.46 37.19
CA ILE A 398 3.68 -20.29 36.30
C ILE A 398 3.09 -20.35 34.88
N SER A 399 1.78 -20.47 34.77
CA SER A 399 1.10 -20.49 33.47
C SER A 399 1.32 -19.20 32.71
N LEU A 400 1.23 -18.04 33.37
CA LEU A 400 1.52 -16.75 32.75
C LEU A 400 2.98 -16.68 32.25
N ILE A 401 3.94 -17.13 33.04
CA ILE A 401 5.35 -17.17 32.59
C ILE A 401 5.49 -17.97 31.31
N LEU A 402 4.97 -19.20 31.30
CA LEU A 402 5.08 -20.10 30.16
C LEU A 402 4.34 -19.57 28.93
N VAL A 403 3.12 -19.08 29.11
CA VAL A 403 2.30 -18.53 28.02
C VAL A 403 2.99 -17.32 27.40
N VAL A 404 3.49 -16.36 28.20
CA VAL A 404 4.17 -15.18 27.68
C VAL A 404 5.43 -15.58 26.89
N VAL A 405 6.26 -16.47 27.42
CA VAL A 405 7.50 -16.91 26.73
C VAL A 405 7.18 -17.60 25.40
N ILE A 406 6.20 -18.52 25.39
CA ILE A 406 5.84 -19.27 24.19
C ILE A 406 5.16 -18.34 23.18
N SER A 407 4.26 -17.46 23.62
CA SER A 407 3.56 -16.52 22.76
C SER A 407 4.50 -15.54 22.05
N THR A 408 5.43 -14.95 22.80
CA THR A 408 6.43 -14.03 22.23
C THR A 408 7.41 -14.75 21.30
N PHE A 409 7.78 -15.98 21.62
CA PHE A 409 8.59 -16.80 20.72
C PHE A 409 7.87 -17.03 19.38
N LEU A 410 6.60 -17.43 19.40
CA LEU A 410 5.82 -17.63 18.18
C LEU A 410 5.59 -16.31 17.44
N GLY A 411 5.25 -15.22 18.15
CA GLY A 411 5.14 -13.87 17.58
C GLY A 411 6.44 -13.41 16.89
N SER A 412 7.59 -13.84 17.41
CA SER A 412 8.89 -13.54 16.81
C SER A 412 9.19 -14.37 15.57
N VAL A 413 8.81 -15.65 15.57
CA VAL A 413 9.24 -16.63 14.54
C VAL A 413 8.34 -16.62 13.32
N ILE A 414 7.02 -16.51 13.53
CA ILE A 414 6.02 -16.64 12.45
C ILE A 414 6.23 -15.62 11.33
N PRO A 415 6.45 -14.30 11.57
CA PRO A 415 6.67 -13.34 10.50
C PRO A 415 7.89 -13.67 9.63
N PHE A 416 8.99 -14.13 10.23
CA PHE A 416 10.18 -14.55 9.47
C PHE A 416 9.91 -15.78 8.61
N ILE A 417 9.10 -16.73 9.11
CA ILE A 417 8.72 -17.92 8.36
C ILE A 417 7.86 -17.52 7.16
N LEU A 418 6.84 -16.67 7.34
CA LEU A 418 5.98 -16.18 6.27
C LEU A 418 6.80 -15.50 5.17
N ARG A 419 7.71 -14.60 5.54
CA ARG A 419 8.60 -13.93 4.59
C ARG A 419 9.48 -14.92 3.81
N LYS A 420 9.96 -15.98 4.46
CA LYS A 420 10.74 -17.02 3.77
C LYS A 420 9.91 -17.75 2.71
N PHE A 421 8.62 -17.92 2.94
CA PHE A 421 7.68 -18.50 1.96
C PHE A 421 7.12 -17.48 0.98
N LYS A 422 7.62 -16.25 0.98
CA LYS A 422 7.10 -15.14 0.16
C LYS A 422 5.63 -14.79 0.45
N ILE A 423 5.20 -15.04 1.66
CA ILE A 423 3.90 -14.62 2.19
C ILE A 423 4.16 -13.38 3.04
N ASP A 424 3.29 -12.38 2.91
CA ASP A 424 3.43 -11.14 3.66
C ASP A 424 3.39 -11.40 5.17
N PRO A 425 4.43 -10.96 5.91
CA PRO A 425 4.50 -11.11 7.37
C PRO A 425 3.34 -10.43 8.11
N ALA A 426 2.74 -9.39 7.56
CA ALA A 426 1.66 -8.62 8.20
C ALA A 426 0.46 -9.50 8.57
N TYR A 427 0.18 -10.55 7.82
CA TYR A 427 -0.87 -11.51 8.17
C TYR A 427 -0.67 -12.24 9.51
N SER A 428 0.54 -12.20 10.07
CA SER A 428 0.84 -12.89 11.34
C SER A 428 0.52 -12.09 12.61
N ALA A 429 0.21 -10.79 12.51
CA ALA A 429 0.13 -9.93 13.69
C ALA A 429 -1.24 -9.85 14.33
N GLY A 430 -2.28 -10.16 13.58
CA GLY A 430 -3.64 -9.85 13.99
C GLY A 430 -4.43 -11.04 14.57
N PRO A 431 -5.71 -11.13 14.20
CA PRO A 431 -6.66 -12.07 14.78
C PRO A 431 -6.25 -13.55 14.67
N ILE A 432 -5.50 -13.92 13.63
CA ILE A 432 -5.01 -15.29 13.42
C ILE A 432 -4.06 -15.67 14.56
N LEU A 433 -3.06 -14.85 14.81
CA LEU A 433 -2.08 -15.11 15.87
C LEU A 433 -2.75 -15.10 17.25
N ALA A 434 -3.65 -14.16 17.52
CA ALA A 434 -4.40 -14.10 18.77
C ALA A 434 -5.20 -15.40 19.01
N THR A 435 -5.91 -15.90 18.00
CA THR A 435 -6.69 -17.15 18.10
C THR A 435 -5.79 -18.37 18.35
N CYS A 436 -4.62 -18.43 17.69
CA CYS A 436 -3.63 -19.48 17.96
C CYS A 436 -3.11 -19.42 19.41
N MET A 437 -2.89 -18.20 19.92
CA MET A 437 -2.43 -18.01 21.30
C MET A 437 -3.52 -18.32 22.33
N ASP A 438 -4.78 -18.05 22.04
CA ASP A 438 -5.91 -18.44 22.89
C ASP A 438 -5.95 -19.97 23.05
N LEU A 439 -5.84 -20.72 21.95
CA LEU A 439 -5.82 -22.18 21.99
C LEU A 439 -4.60 -22.70 22.75
N LEU A 440 -3.40 -22.22 22.44
CA LEU A 440 -2.17 -22.62 23.12
C LEU A 440 -2.18 -22.21 24.60
N GLY A 441 -2.71 -21.06 24.94
CA GLY A 441 -2.83 -20.60 26.32
C GLY A 441 -3.71 -21.54 27.16
N VAL A 442 -4.85 -22.01 26.60
CA VAL A 442 -5.70 -23.01 27.25
C VAL A 442 -4.96 -24.32 27.45
N ILE A 443 -4.25 -24.80 26.41
CA ILE A 443 -3.47 -26.03 26.48
C ILE A 443 -2.39 -25.95 27.57
N ILE A 444 -1.61 -24.88 27.57
CA ILE A 444 -0.51 -24.67 28.55
C ILE A 444 -1.09 -24.59 29.96
N PHE A 445 -2.15 -23.78 30.16
CA PHE A 445 -2.76 -23.61 31.47
C PHE A 445 -3.35 -24.93 32.00
N THR A 446 -4.06 -25.67 31.15
CA THR A 446 -4.60 -26.98 31.50
C THR A 446 -3.50 -27.95 31.86
N PHE A 447 -2.43 -28.01 31.07
CA PHE A 447 -1.29 -28.90 31.33
C PHE A 447 -0.63 -28.57 32.66
N VAL A 448 -0.34 -27.28 32.93
CA VAL A 448 0.25 -26.84 34.20
C VAL A 448 -0.66 -27.16 35.38
N SER A 449 -1.95 -26.91 35.25
CA SER A 449 -2.94 -27.22 36.27
C SER A 449 -2.98 -28.71 36.60
N VAL A 450 -3.09 -29.56 35.59
CA VAL A 450 -3.10 -31.01 35.74
C VAL A 450 -1.81 -31.50 36.38
N PHE A 451 -0.66 -31.01 35.93
CA PHE A 451 0.66 -31.44 36.42
C PHE A 451 0.87 -31.09 37.89
N ILE A 452 0.51 -29.87 38.30
CA ILE A 452 0.69 -29.41 39.68
C ILE A 452 -0.36 -30.07 40.62
N LEU A 453 -1.63 -30.09 40.24
CA LEU A 453 -2.69 -30.66 41.10
C LEU A 453 -2.51 -32.17 41.31
N LYS A 454 -2.17 -32.93 40.26
CA LYS A 454 -1.85 -34.38 40.43
C LYS A 454 -0.69 -34.64 41.40
N ARG A 455 0.30 -33.76 41.43
CA ARG A 455 1.47 -33.89 42.30
C ARG A 455 1.20 -33.49 43.76
N ILE A 456 0.12 -32.75 44.01
CA ILE A 456 -0.34 -32.34 45.34
C ILE A 456 -1.27 -33.41 45.94
N LEU A 457 -2.02 -34.14 45.07
CA LEU A 457 -2.96 -35.19 45.44
C LEU A 457 -2.29 -36.58 45.66
N LEU A 458 -1.05 -36.73 45.23
CA LEU A 458 -0.14 -37.86 45.55
C LEU A 458 0.76 -37.54 46.75
#